data_a15c2ac3d7b6427a806f19826e4409d0
#
_entry.id   a15c2ac3d7b6427a806f19826e4409d0
#
_cell.length_a   1.000
_cell.length_b   1.000
_cell.length_c   1.000
_cell.angle_alpha   90.00
_cell.angle_beta   90.00
_cell.angle_gamma   90.00
#
_symmetry.space_group_name_H-M   'P 1'
#
loop_
_entity.id
_entity.type
_entity.pdbx_description
1 polymer ?
#
loop_
_entity_poly.entity_id
_entity_poly.type
_entity_poly.pdbx_seq_one_letter_code
_entity_poly.pdbx_strand_id
1 'polypeptide(L)'
;FAAFNDMSRDAVKVIRANIEKLGFEQKSVVMNVDFAQAIRSLSARRFDIVFLDPPYRAGLMEKALNELSTAGILNEGAMVIAEHDAHIAPVDTGALVLYDRRIYRDTALSFYRLEGEE
;
A
#
# COMPACT_ATOMS: atom_id res chain seq x y z
N PHE A 1 1.18 -9.98 11.30
CA PHE A 1 -0.18 -9.65 10.88
C PHE A 1 -0.17 -9.00 9.49
N ALA A 2 -1.12 -9.35 8.67
CA ALA A 2 -1.25 -8.81 7.31
C ALA A 2 -2.67 -8.31 7.06
N ALA A 3 -2.76 -7.14 6.41
CA ALA A 3 -4.03 -6.59 5.97
C ALA A 3 -4.05 -6.55 4.43
N PHE A 4 -5.12 -7.04 3.84
CA PHE A 4 -5.31 -7.06 2.41
C PHE A 4 -6.55 -6.25 2.06
N ASN A 5 -6.46 -5.47 1.01
CA ASN A 5 -7.62 -4.72 0.53
C ASN A 5 -7.64 -4.68 -1.00
N ASP A 6 -8.80 -4.91 -1.58
CA ASP A 6 -9.02 -4.77 -3.01
C ASP A 6 -10.48 -4.40 -3.24
N MET A 7 -10.74 -3.54 -4.20
CA MET A 7 -12.12 -3.18 -4.54
C MET A 7 -12.82 -4.25 -5.37
N SER A 8 -12.07 -5.13 -6.00
CA SER A 8 -12.62 -6.24 -6.78
C SER A 8 -13.09 -7.37 -5.88
N ARG A 9 -14.36 -7.72 -5.94
CA ARG A 9 -14.90 -8.85 -5.20
C ARG A 9 -14.26 -10.16 -5.61
N ASP A 10 -13.93 -10.31 -6.88
CA ASP A 10 -13.29 -11.52 -7.38
C ASP A 10 -11.87 -11.66 -6.84
N ALA A 11 -11.12 -10.57 -6.79
CA ALA A 11 -9.80 -10.55 -6.17
C ALA A 11 -9.87 -10.90 -4.69
N VAL A 12 -10.83 -10.34 -3.96
CA VAL A 12 -11.03 -10.64 -2.54
C VAL A 12 -11.34 -12.12 -2.31
N LYS A 13 -12.15 -12.74 -3.18
CA LYS A 13 -12.44 -14.17 -3.10
C LYS A 13 -11.17 -15.01 -3.20
N VAL A 14 -10.29 -14.66 -4.14
CA VAL A 14 -9.01 -15.36 -4.33
C VAL A 14 -8.12 -15.18 -3.11
N ILE A 15 -8.03 -13.95 -2.60
CA ILE A 15 -7.24 -13.67 -1.41
C ILE A 15 -7.72 -14.48 -0.21
N ARG A 16 -9.04 -14.51 0.03
CA ARG A 16 -9.63 -15.27 1.14
C ARG A 16 -9.37 -16.77 0.99
N ALA A 17 -9.50 -17.31 -0.22
CA ALA A 17 -9.23 -18.72 -0.48
C ALA A 17 -7.77 -19.07 -0.20
N ASN A 18 -6.85 -18.21 -0.58
CA ASN A 18 -5.42 -18.41 -0.33
C ASN A 18 -5.10 -18.35 1.16
N ILE A 19 -5.67 -17.41 1.88
CA ILE A 19 -5.49 -17.27 3.33
C ILE A 19 -5.98 -18.53 4.04
N GLU A 20 -7.18 -19.02 3.69
CA GLU A 20 -7.75 -20.23 4.26
C GLU A 20 -6.85 -21.44 3.97
N LYS A 21 -6.40 -21.58 2.72
CA LYS A 21 -5.54 -22.69 2.33
C LYS A 21 -4.23 -22.70 3.11
N LEU A 22 -3.70 -21.52 3.44
CA LEU A 22 -2.44 -21.38 4.17
C LEU A 22 -2.61 -21.34 5.69
N GLY A 23 -3.86 -21.29 6.18
CA GLY A 23 -4.13 -21.28 7.61
C GLY A 23 -3.82 -19.96 8.30
N PHE A 24 -3.93 -18.81 7.58
CA PHE A 24 -3.59 -17.49 8.12
C PHE A 24 -4.80 -16.64 8.50
N GLU A 25 -5.99 -17.23 8.65
CA GLU A 25 -7.22 -16.46 8.93
C GLU A 25 -7.10 -15.61 10.20
N GLN A 26 -6.45 -16.12 11.23
CA GLN A 26 -6.33 -15.40 12.50
C GLN A 26 -5.19 -14.38 12.53
N LYS A 27 -4.34 -14.37 11.48
CA LYS A 27 -3.20 -13.46 11.36
C LYS A 27 -3.39 -12.42 10.27
N SER A 28 -4.61 -12.33 9.74
CA SER A 28 -4.88 -11.43 8.63
C SER A 28 -6.28 -10.86 8.69
N VAL A 29 -6.49 -9.77 7.96
CA VAL A 29 -7.79 -9.19 7.69
C VAL A 29 -7.89 -8.92 6.19
N VAL A 30 -9.08 -9.13 5.63
CA VAL A 30 -9.34 -8.87 4.21
C VAL A 30 -10.50 -7.89 4.11
N MET A 31 -10.30 -6.85 3.33
CA MET A 31 -11.30 -5.79 3.13
C MET A 31 -11.63 -5.66 1.65
N ASN A 32 -12.84 -5.19 1.35
CA ASN A 32 -13.32 -4.94 0.00
C ASN A 32 -13.91 -3.53 -0.06
N VAL A 33 -13.05 -2.55 0.13
CA VAL A 33 -13.42 -1.12 0.20
C VAL A 33 -12.40 -0.29 -0.55
N ASP A 34 -12.65 1.01 -0.72
CA ASP A 34 -11.62 1.86 -1.30
C ASP A 34 -10.44 2.01 -0.33
N PHE A 35 -9.27 2.39 -0.86
CA PHE A 35 -8.05 2.39 -0.05
C PHE A 35 -8.10 3.40 1.11
N ALA A 36 -8.75 4.54 0.94
CA ALA A 36 -8.86 5.53 2.03
C ALA A 36 -9.67 4.98 3.20
N GLN A 37 -10.77 4.29 2.91
CA GLN A 37 -11.58 3.63 3.93
C GLN A 37 -10.81 2.49 4.59
N ALA A 38 -10.07 1.71 3.81
CA ALA A 38 -9.23 0.63 4.35
C ALA A 38 -8.19 1.19 5.34
N ILE A 39 -7.49 2.25 4.95
CA ILE A 39 -6.49 2.89 5.79
C ILE A 39 -7.11 3.38 7.10
N ARG A 40 -8.26 4.04 7.03
CA ARG A 40 -8.95 4.51 8.24
C ARG A 40 -9.37 3.38 9.17
N SER A 41 -9.81 2.26 8.62
CA SER A 41 -10.23 1.11 9.44
C SER A 41 -9.06 0.40 10.13
N LEU A 42 -7.82 0.67 9.69
CA LEU A 42 -6.61 0.09 10.26
C LEU A 42 -5.93 1.02 11.29
N SER A 43 -6.61 2.05 11.75
CA SER A 43 -6.03 3.11 12.60
C SER A 43 -5.46 2.62 13.94
N ALA A 44 -5.88 1.44 14.41
CA ALA A 44 -5.37 0.86 15.66
C ALA A 44 -4.07 0.07 15.48
N ARG A 45 -3.58 -0.04 14.25
CA ARG A 45 -2.40 -0.84 13.93
C ARG A 45 -1.30 0.01 13.34
N ARG A 46 -0.08 -0.52 13.39
CA ARG A 46 1.09 0.07 12.75
C ARG A 46 1.75 -0.98 11.87
N PHE A 47 2.15 -0.57 10.67
CA PHE A 47 2.73 -1.47 9.68
C PHE A 47 4.16 -1.08 9.35
N ASP A 48 4.96 -2.06 9.01
CA ASP A 48 6.36 -1.88 8.63
C ASP A 48 6.55 -1.89 7.11
N ILE A 49 5.67 -2.58 6.40
CA ILE A 49 5.73 -2.70 4.94
C ILE A 49 4.34 -2.55 4.36
N VAL A 50 4.22 -1.70 3.35
CA VAL A 50 2.98 -1.53 2.59
C VAL A 50 3.28 -1.71 1.11
N PHE A 51 2.47 -2.49 0.43
CA PHE A 51 2.53 -2.65 -1.02
C PHE A 51 1.31 -2.01 -1.66
N LEU A 52 1.54 -1.11 -2.61
CA LEU A 52 0.49 -0.38 -3.33
C LEU A 52 0.52 -0.72 -4.81
N ASP A 53 -0.62 -1.15 -5.34
CA ASP A 53 -0.80 -1.40 -6.76
C ASP A 53 -2.17 -0.86 -7.18
N PRO A 54 -2.38 0.47 -7.12
CA PRO A 54 -3.67 1.05 -7.49
C PRO A 54 -3.86 1.02 -9.02
N PRO A 55 -5.13 1.07 -9.49
CA PRO A 55 -5.39 1.21 -10.92
C PRO A 55 -4.69 2.43 -11.49
N TYR A 56 -4.33 2.36 -12.78
CA TYR A 56 -3.67 3.48 -13.46
C TYR A 56 -4.66 4.60 -13.74
N ARG A 57 -4.90 5.43 -12.72
CA ARG A 57 -5.70 6.65 -12.85
C ARG A 57 -4.85 7.84 -12.44
N ALA A 58 -5.05 8.96 -13.13
CA ALA A 58 -4.36 10.20 -12.82
C ALA A 58 -4.59 10.59 -11.34
N GLY A 59 -3.52 10.82 -10.61
CA GLY A 59 -3.57 11.28 -9.23
C GLY A 59 -3.90 10.21 -8.17
N LEU A 60 -4.24 8.98 -8.54
CA LEU A 60 -4.62 7.97 -7.56
C LEU A 60 -3.43 7.51 -6.71
N MET A 61 -2.27 7.33 -7.32
CA MET A 61 -1.05 6.97 -6.59
C MET A 61 -0.65 8.06 -5.60
N GLU A 62 -0.68 9.32 -6.03
CA GLU A 62 -0.39 10.46 -5.17
C GLU A 62 -1.34 10.51 -3.97
N LYS A 63 -2.64 10.32 -4.23
CA LYS A 63 -3.65 10.29 -3.18
C LYS A 63 -3.40 9.17 -2.19
N ALA A 64 -3.06 7.97 -2.66
CA ALA A 64 -2.77 6.82 -1.80
C ALA A 64 -1.55 7.08 -0.92
N LEU A 65 -0.48 7.62 -1.49
CA LEU A 65 0.72 7.95 -0.74
C LEU A 65 0.47 9.04 0.31
N ASN A 66 -0.31 10.06 -0.05
CA ASN A 66 -0.69 11.11 0.91
C ASN A 66 -1.52 10.56 2.06
N GLU A 67 -2.49 9.70 1.77
CA GLU A 67 -3.30 9.07 2.83
C GLU A 67 -2.43 8.24 3.77
N LEU A 68 -1.49 7.46 3.22
CA LEU A 68 -0.58 6.68 4.03
C LEU A 68 0.33 7.54 4.90
N SER A 69 0.85 8.64 4.35
CA SER A 69 1.78 9.50 5.08
C SER A 69 1.14 10.22 6.25
N THR A 70 -0.18 10.43 6.23
CA THR A 70 -0.89 11.19 7.26
C THR A 70 -1.75 10.32 8.19
N ALA A 71 -1.98 9.06 7.85
CA ALA A 71 -2.94 8.22 8.58
C ALA A 71 -2.43 7.70 9.93
N GLY A 72 -1.13 7.74 10.18
CA GLY A 72 -0.56 7.26 11.44
C GLY A 72 -0.54 5.74 11.57
N ILE A 73 -0.62 5.01 10.46
CA ILE A 73 -0.60 3.54 10.49
C ILE A 73 0.76 2.94 10.12
N LEU A 74 1.78 3.79 9.95
CA LEU A 74 3.13 3.33 9.60
C LEU A 74 4.07 3.53 10.79
N ASN A 75 4.90 2.53 11.04
CA ASN A 75 6.01 2.69 11.96
C ASN A 75 7.07 3.60 11.35
N GLU A 76 7.87 4.25 12.17
CA GLU A 76 9.02 5.01 11.71
C GLU A 76 9.96 4.08 10.94
N GLY A 77 10.44 4.54 9.78
CA GLY A 77 11.27 3.71 8.91
C GLY A 77 10.50 2.70 8.07
N ALA A 78 9.16 2.71 8.12
CA ALA A 78 8.35 1.81 7.32
C ALA A 78 8.62 2.00 5.83
N MET A 79 8.56 0.90 5.08
CA MET A 79 8.75 0.88 3.65
C MET A 79 7.42 0.82 2.92
N VAL A 80 7.24 1.70 1.94
CA VAL A 80 6.09 1.64 1.03
C VAL A 80 6.61 1.35 -0.37
N ILE A 81 6.09 0.30 -0.99
CA ILE A 81 6.46 -0.10 -2.35
C ILE A 81 5.27 0.18 -3.25
N ALA A 82 5.47 1.06 -4.22
CA ALA A 82 4.41 1.45 -5.15
C ALA A 82 4.73 0.91 -6.55
N GLU A 83 3.82 0.11 -7.10
CA GLU A 83 3.91 -0.36 -8.47
C GLU A 83 3.13 0.60 -9.37
N HIS A 84 3.77 1.10 -10.43
CA HIS A 84 3.15 2.05 -11.34
C HIS A 84 3.78 1.97 -12.73
N ASP A 85 3.19 2.70 -13.69
CA ASP A 85 3.74 2.80 -15.03
C ASP A 85 5.11 3.46 -14.98
N ALA A 86 6.10 2.85 -15.64
CA ALA A 86 7.48 3.34 -15.67
C ALA A 86 7.60 4.72 -16.34
N HIS A 87 6.63 5.09 -17.19
CA HIS A 87 6.63 6.37 -17.90
C HIS A 87 6.07 7.52 -17.07
N ILE A 88 5.53 7.21 -15.89
CA ILE A 88 5.03 8.22 -14.96
C ILE A 88 6.08 8.45 -13.87
N ALA A 89 6.42 9.72 -13.65
CA ALA A 89 7.39 10.06 -12.60
C ALA A 89 6.83 9.72 -11.23
N PRO A 90 7.67 9.22 -10.31
CA PRO A 90 7.24 9.01 -8.94
C PRO A 90 6.91 10.33 -8.27
N VAL A 91 5.98 10.28 -7.30
CA VAL A 91 5.45 11.47 -6.64
C VAL A 91 6.08 11.60 -5.26
N ASP A 92 6.53 12.81 -4.90
CA ASP A 92 6.97 13.11 -3.56
C ASP A 92 5.76 13.42 -2.67
N THR A 93 5.75 12.86 -1.48
CA THR A 93 4.67 13.06 -0.52
C THR A 93 5.24 13.29 0.87
N GLY A 94 5.34 14.53 1.29
CA GLY A 94 5.64 14.90 2.67
C GLY A 94 6.62 13.96 3.39
N ALA A 95 6.09 13.15 4.31
CA ALA A 95 6.90 12.26 5.16
C ALA A 95 7.41 11.00 4.46
N LEU A 96 6.85 10.63 3.31
CA LEU A 96 7.31 9.47 2.54
C LEU A 96 8.37 9.93 1.53
N VAL A 97 9.59 9.48 1.72
CA VAL A 97 10.74 9.89 0.90
C VAL A 97 11.12 8.76 -0.04
N LEU A 98 11.16 9.07 -1.33
CA LEU A 98 11.61 8.12 -2.36
C LEU A 98 13.11 7.86 -2.18
N TYR A 99 13.51 6.59 -2.05
CA TYR A 99 14.92 6.26 -1.90
C TYR A 99 15.44 5.25 -2.92
N ASP A 100 14.57 4.57 -3.67
CA ASP A 100 14.98 3.63 -4.71
C ASP A 100 13.87 3.51 -5.75
N ARG A 101 14.25 3.17 -6.97
CA ARG A 101 13.32 2.96 -8.07
C ARG A 101 13.88 1.90 -8.99
N ARG A 102 13.06 0.90 -9.31
CA ARG A 102 13.44 -0.19 -10.20
C ARG A 102 12.45 -0.28 -11.35
N ILE A 103 12.97 -0.44 -12.55
CA ILE A 103 12.16 -0.47 -13.77
C ILE A 103 12.28 -1.83 -14.42
N TYR A 104 11.12 -2.44 -14.70
CA TYR A 104 10.98 -3.71 -15.37
C TYR A 104 10.07 -3.50 -16.57
N ARG A 105 10.66 -3.28 -17.76
CA ARG A 105 9.94 -2.92 -18.99
C ARG A 105 9.09 -1.66 -18.77
N ASP A 106 7.75 -1.80 -18.80
CA ASP A 106 6.83 -0.67 -18.66
C ASP A 106 6.36 -0.45 -17.23
N THR A 107 6.82 -1.27 -16.30
CA THR A 107 6.43 -1.20 -14.89
C THR A 107 7.58 -0.72 -14.03
N ALA A 108 7.31 0.19 -13.11
CA ALA A 108 8.26 0.64 -12.12
C ALA A 108 7.81 0.24 -10.72
N LEU A 109 8.79 -0.06 -9.88
CA LEU A 109 8.61 -0.17 -8.44
C LEU A 109 9.34 1.00 -7.80
N SER A 110 8.61 1.85 -7.13
CA SER A 110 9.16 2.99 -6.38
C SER A 110 9.10 2.68 -4.90
N PHE A 111 10.24 2.86 -4.22
CA PHE A 111 10.40 2.52 -2.82
C PHE A 111 10.48 3.79 -1.99
N TYR A 112 9.58 3.94 -1.05
CA TYR A 112 9.51 5.07 -0.15
C TYR A 112 9.77 4.62 1.28
N ARG A 113 10.36 5.50 2.07
CA ARG A 113 10.54 5.28 3.50
C ARG A 113 9.88 6.41 4.27
N LEU A 114 9.20 6.04 5.35
CA LEU A 114 8.64 7.05 6.26
C LEU A 114 9.78 7.63 7.09
N GLU A 115 10.03 8.93 6.91
CA GLU A 115 11.00 9.64 7.72
C GLU A 115 10.35 10.08 9.03
N GLY A 116 11.07 9.88 10.14
CA GLY A 116 10.60 10.33 11.44
C GLY A 116 10.66 11.83 11.56
N GLU A 117 9.83 12.39 12.43
CA GLU A 117 9.94 13.79 12.79
C GLU A 117 11.17 14.01 13.66
N GLU A 118 11.93 15.05 13.34
CA GLU A 118 13.04 15.47 14.18
C GLU A 118 12.59 16.34 15.34
#